data_0f7694514ceb65489a509a9a71c09f08
#
_entry.id   0f7694514ceb65489a509a9a71c09f08
#
_cell.length_a   1.000
_cell.length_b   1.000
_cell.length_c   1.000
_cell.angle_alpha   90.00
_cell.angle_beta   90.00
_cell.angle_gamma   90.00
#
_symmetry.space_group_name_H-M   'P 1'
#
loop_
_entity.id
_entity.type
_entity.pdbx_description
1 polymer ?
#
loop_
_entity_poly.entity_id
_entity_poly.type
_entity_poly.pdbx_seq_one_letter_code
_entity_poly.pdbx_strand_id
1 'polypeptide(L)'
;MTKVSIVIKTWNEEGNVSRAIESALRAVAPHGGEVIVADSGSTDRTVETAVRYPVLVVQLGDPEQRCCGIGPQLGFQHSNGEYIYVLDGDMELDAGFLQEAIELLEREPSIGGVGGIVREMRLENLEFENRARHFLRRQVKHGSDVDCLTGGGLYRRAAIEEVSYLSDRNLHGFEEYDLGARLRTRGWRLVRLERRAVDHYSYGLSTYRLLWYRIRAGRLLALGEILRAAIEGKYLKNALVELRPIRFAIGTLLYWPIVGLLALVTPSTGWMIGLLIFAAALPTAAMTARSGSLKAGAYSVAVWHLTAINLLLGVFRARKPPAALVKSRILRIAAGAATSRTDPNKVPA
;
A
#
# COMPACT_ATOMS: atom_id res chain seq x y z
N MET A 1 -4.69 29.78 -3.34
CA MET A 1 -5.13 28.36 -3.34
C MET A 1 -3.96 27.50 -2.90
N THR A 2 -4.20 26.45 -2.10
CA THR A 2 -3.16 25.50 -1.68
C THR A 2 -2.70 24.70 -2.88
N LYS A 3 -1.42 24.73 -3.23
CA LYS A 3 -0.90 24.02 -4.43
C LYS A 3 -0.68 22.54 -4.14
N VAL A 4 -0.09 22.20 -3.00
CA VAL A 4 0.26 20.83 -2.63
C VAL A 4 -0.23 20.50 -1.24
N SER A 5 -0.86 19.33 -1.07
CA SER A 5 -1.10 18.73 0.24
C SER A 5 -0.23 17.49 0.39
N ILE A 6 0.63 17.45 1.42
CA ILE A 6 1.38 16.26 1.78
C ILE A 6 0.62 15.53 2.87
N VAL A 7 0.14 14.34 2.57
CA VAL A 7 -0.56 13.44 3.49
C VAL A 7 0.44 12.43 4.03
N ILE A 8 0.75 12.54 5.31
CA ILE A 8 1.62 11.60 6.04
C ILE A 8 0.73 10.58 6.73
N LYS A 9 0.70 9.34 6.24
CA LYS A 9 -0.03 8.25 6.90
C LYS A 9 0.80 7.67 8.03
N THR A 10 0.25 7.61 9.25
CA THR A 10 0.97 7.13 10.44
C THR A 10 0.21 6.06 11.21
N TRP A 11 0.97 5.15 11.81
CA TRP A 11 0.52 4.23 12.85
C TRP A 11 1.71 3.70 13.63
N ASN A 12 1.87 4.15 14.89
CA ASN A 12 2.96 3.80 15.78
C ASN A 12 4.34 4.11 15.16
N GLU A 13 4.54 5.39 14.83
CA GLU A 13 5.75 5.92 14.19
C GLU A 13 6.48 6.93 15.10
N GLU A 14 6.43 6.78 16.44
CA GLU A 14 7.04 7.73 17.39
C GLU A 14 8.52 8.02 17.09
N GLY A 15 9.25 7.03 16.56
CA GLY A 15 10.67 7.16 16.22
C GLY A 15 10.96 7.82 14.88
N ASN A 16 9.97 7.96 14.00
CA ASN A 16 10.16 8.41 12.61
C ASN A 16 9.32 9.64 12.26
N VAL A 17 8.16 9.83 12.90
CA VAL A 17 7.16 10.84 12.52
C VAL A 17 7.72 12.27 12.48
N SER A 18 8.64 12.64 13.37
CA SER A 18 9.31 13.95 13.35
C SER A 18 10.05 14.18 12.05
N ARG A 19 10.85 13.20 11.60
CA ARG A 19 11.62 13.26 10.36
C ARG A 19 10.70 13.39 9.14
N ALA A 20 9.61 12.60 9.09
CA ALA A 20 8.63 12.67 8.03
C ALA A 20 7.97 14.07 7.96
N ILE A 21 7.53 14.61 9.10
CA ILE A 21 6.91 15.94 9.18
C ILE A 21 7.90 17.03 8.75
N GLU A 22 9.13 17.04 9.28
CA GLU A 22 10.13 18.04 8.97
C GLU A 22 10.52 18.04 7.49
N SER A 23 10.68 16.84 6.89
CA SER A 23 10.97 16.72 5.46
C SER A 23 9.82 17.24 4.61
N ALA A 24 8.58 16.91 4.99
CA ALA A 24 7.38 17.37 4.30
C ALA A 24 7.22 18.90 4.40
N LEU A 25 7.44 19.50 5.57
CA LEU A 25 7.38 20.95 5.77
C LEU A 25 8.45 21.66 4.92
N ARG A 26 9.69 21.14 4.89
CA ARG A 26 10.74 21.68 4.02
C ARG A 26 10.39 21.59 2.54
N ALA A 27 9.82 20.46 2.12
CA ALA A 27 9.49 20.22 0.72
C ALA A 27 8.31 21.09 0.24
N VAL A 28 7.30 21.32 1.09
CA VAL A 28 6.09 22.04 0.70
C VAL A 28 6.23 23.55 0.78
N ALA A 29 7.17 24.07 1.57
CA ALA A 29 7.32 25.51 1.83
C ALA A 29 7.46 26.38 0.55
N PRO A 30 8.25 26.00 -0.48
CA PRO A 30 8.37 26.79 -1.70
C PRO A 30 7.10 26.83 -2.56
N HIS A 31 6.14 25.91 -2.32
CA HIS A 31 4.99 25.69 -3.19
C HIS A 31 3.66 26.22 -2.62
N GLY A 32 3.66 26.80 -1.41
CA GLY A 32 2.43 27.28 -0.79
C GLY A 32 1.45 26.13 -0.49
N GLY A 33 1.92 25.13 0.23
CA GLY A 33 1.15 23.91 0.52
C GLY A 33 0.85 23.70 2.01
N GLU A 34 0.28 22.54 2.30
CA GLU A 34 -0.07 22.09 3.65
C GLU A 34 0.46 20.68 3.93
N VAL A 35 0.67 20.38 5.20
CA VAL A 35 1.05 19.05 5.68
C VAL A 35 -0.04 18.52 6.61
N ILE A 36 -0.47 17.30 6.37
CA ILE A 36 -1.54 16.62 7.09
C ILE A 36 -1.01 15.30 7.62
N VAL A 37 -1.00 15.12 8.93
CA VAL A 37 -0.71 13.83 9.57
C VAL A 37 -2.02 13.11 9.75
N ALA A 38 -2.20 11.99 9.04
CA ALA A 38 -3.36 11.11 9.09
C ALA A 38 -3.03 9.88 9.94
N ASP A 39 -3.37 9.97 11.22
CA ASP A 39 -3.06 8.93 12.20
C ASP A 39 -4.15 7.85 12.25
N SER A 40 -3.75 6.60 12.06
CA SER A 40 -4.62 5.42 12.03
C SER A 40 -4.89 4.81 13.42
N GLY A 41 -4.87 5.63 14.48
CA GLY A 41 -5.10 5.21 15.85
C GLY A 41 -3.83 4.68 16.52
N SER A 42 -2.75 5.46 16.52
CA SER A 42 -1.51 5.15 17.22
C SER A 42 -1.72 5.06 18.73
N THR A 43 -0.96 4.16 19.34
CA THR A 43 -0.98 3.89 20.80
C THR A 43 0.33 4.28 21.49
N ASP A 44 1.32 4.70 20.71
CA ASP A 44 2.60 5.26 21.14
C ASP A 44 2.57 6.81 21.15
N ARG A 45 3.71 7.46 21.23
CA ARG A 45 3.81 8.93 21.25
C ARG A 45 3.77 9.59 19.87
N THR A 46 3.34 8.88 18.81
CA THR A 46 3.25 9.44 17.45
C THR A 46 2.41 10.71 17.40
N VAL A 47 1.19 10.65 17.93
CA VAL A 47 0.26 11.80 17.95
C VAL A 47 0.79 12.94 18.82
N GLU A 48 1.28 12.62 20.03
CA GLU A 48 1.87 13.61 20.94
C GLU A 48 3.01 14.39 20.26
N THR A 49 3.83 13.69 19.49
CA THR A 49 4.91 14.28 18.72
C THR A 49 4.38 15.14 17.57
N ALA A 50 3.43 14.63 16.79
CA ALA A 50 2.91 15.31 15.61
C ALA A 50 2.20 16.65 15.96
N VAL A 51 1.48 16.72 17.08
CA VAL A 51 0.78 17.95 17.49
C VAL A 51 1.70 19.09 17.90
N ARG A 52 2.99 18.87 18.06
CA ARG A 52 3.98 19.92 18.33
C ARG A 52 4.38 20.70 17.08
N TYR A 53 4.14 20.17 15.89
CA TYR A 53 4.47 20.78 14.60
C TYR A 53 3.32 21.63 14.05
N PRO A 54 3.58 22.62 13.18
CA PRO A 54 2.56 23.48 12.58
C PRO A 54 1.81 22.77 11.43
N VAL A 55 1.30 21.57 11.69
CA VAL A 55 0.61 20.72 10.73
C VAL A 55 -0.83 20.41 11.16
N LEU A 56 -1.67 20.01 10.23
CA LEU A 56 -2.97 19.44 10.56
C LEU A 56 -2.77 18.01 11.04
N VAL A 57 -3.33 17.68 12.21
CA VAL A 57 -3.31 16.30 12.74
C VAL A 57 -4.73 15.79 12.81
N VAL A 58 -5.03 14.75 12.05
CA VAL A 58 -6.33 14.06 12.03
C VAL A 58 -6.13 12.61 12.44
N GLN A 59 -7.00 12.12 13.30
CA GLN A 59 -6.95 10.75 13.79
C GLN A 59 -8.20 9.97 13.39
N LEU A 60 -8.02 8.71 13.03
CA LEU A 60 -9.10 7.76 12.77
C LEU A 60 -10.04 7.65 13.96
N GLY A 61 -11.34 7.86 13.74
CA GLY A 61 -12.35 7.85 14.81
C GLY A 61 -12.70 6.45 15.33
N ASP A 62 -12.42 5.41 14.54
CA ASP A 62 -12.68 4.01 14.89
C ASP A 62 -11.44 3.16 14.55
N PRO A 63 -10.58 2.87 15.52
CA PRO A 63 -9.34 2.12 15.31
C PRO A 63 -9.53 0.68 14.78
N GLU A 64 -10.70 0.08 14.94
CA GLU A 64 -11.00 -1.25 14.40
C GLU A 64 -11.05 -1.27 12.87
N GLN A 65 -11.27 -0.12 12.25
CA GLN A 65 -11.26 0.04 10.80
C GLN A 65 -9.84 0.23 10.21
N ARG A 66 -8.83 0.18 11.04
CA ARG A 66 -7.45 0.39 10.60
C ARG A 66 -7.02 -0.62 9.55
N CYS A 67 -6.51 -0.10 8.43
CA CYS A 67 -5.88 -0.84 7.34
C CYS A 67 -4.93 0.09 6.58
N CYS A 68 -4.19 -0.43 5.60
CA CYS A 68 -3.24 0.38 4.82
C CYS A 68 -3.93 1.49 4.02
N GLY A 69 -5.09 1.22 3.46
CA GLY A 69 -5.82 2.16 2.61
C GLY A 69 -6.53 3.28 3.38
N ILE A 70 -6.78 3.12 4.69
CA ILE A 70 -7.59 4.12 5.42
C ILE A 70 -6.81 5.40 5.71
N GLY A 71 -5.51 5.31 6.00
CA GLY A 71 -4.68 6.48 6.30
C GLY A 71 -4.61 7.50 5.15
N PRO A 72 -4.25 7.10 3.92
CA PRO A 72 -4.26 7.98 2.76
C PRO A 72 -5.63 8.60 2.50
N GLN A 73 -6.70 7.80 2.58
CA GLN A 73 -8.06 8.29 2.36
C GLN A 73 -8.49 9.28 3.44
N LEU A 74 -8.12 9.03 4.71
CA LEU A 74 -8.35 9.95 5.82
C LEU A 74 -7.65 11.30 5.59
N GLY A 75 -6.39 11.29 5.20
CA GLY A 75 -5.65 12.53 4.90
C GLY A 75 -6.21 13.26 3.68
N PHE A 76 -6.58 12.53 2.62
CA PHE A 76 -7.15 13.11 1.41
C PHE A 76 -8.44 13.88 1.68
N GLN A 77 -9.35 13.35 2.48
CA GLN A 77 -10.63 14.06 2.79
C GLN A 77 -10.44 15.35 3.59
N HIS A 78 -9.27 15.57 4.18
CA HIS A 78 -8.89 16.79 4.89
C HIS A 78 -7.92 17.69 4.11
N SER A 79 -7.58 17.31 2.87
CA SER A 79 -6.63 18.04 2.03
C SER A 79 -7.34 19.00 1.06
N ASN A 80 -6.63 20.09 0.67
CA ASN A 80 -7.17 21.11 -0.26
C ASN A 80 -6.25 21.38 -1.46
N GLY A 81 -5.07 20.76 -1.51
CA GLY A 81 -4.10 20.99 -2.57
C GLY A 81 -4.57 20.50 -3.95
N GLU A 82 -4.11 21.17 -4.99
CA GLU A 82 -4.26 20.75 -6.39
C GLU A 82 -3.53 19.42 -6.65
N TYR A 83 -2.39 19.25 -5.97
CA TYR A 83 -1.60 18.02 -5.99
C TYR A 83 -1.57 17.41 -4.60
N ILE A 84 -1.67 16.07 -4.53
CA ILE A 84 -1.67 15.30 -3.31
C ILE A 84 -0.44 14.40 -3.28
N TYR A 85 0.45 14.61 -2.33
CA TYR A 85 1.57 13.69 -2.07
C TYR A 85 1.21 12.74 -0.92
N VAL A 86 1.38 11.43 -1.13
CA VAL A 86 1.21 10.43 -0.08
C VAL A 86 2.59 10.01 0.42
N LEU A 87 2.82 10.14 1.73
CA LEU A 87 4.08 9.83 2.40
C LEU A 87 3.84 8.87 3.57
N ASP A 88 4.67 7.86 3.75
CA ASP A 88 4.63 7.01 4.94
C ASP A 88 5.32 7.69 6.12
N GLY A 89 4.87 7.42 7.34
CA GLY A 89 5.40 8.04 8.56
C GLY A 89 6.86 7.66 8.88
N ASP A 90 7.37 6.61 8.22
CA ASP A 90 8.77 6.15 8.31
C ASP A 90 9.64 6.57 7.09
N MET A 91 9.14 7.55 6.30
CA MET A 91 9.85 8.06 5.12
C MET A 91 10.28 9.52 5.29
N GLU A 92 11.37 9.88 4.65
CA GLU A 92 11.87 11.25 4.51
C GLU A 92 11.81 11.69 3.05
N LEU A 93 11.05 12.75 2.77
CA LEU A 93 10.80 13.25 1.42
C LEU A 93 11.97 14.12 0.93
N ASP A 94 12.42 13.91 -0.30
CA ASP A 94 13.36 14.78 -1.00
C ASP A 94 12.65 16.01 -1.58
N ALA A 95 13.01 17.20 -1.13
CA ALA A 95 12.37 18.45 -1.58
C ALA A 95 12.60 18.71 -3.08
N GLY A 96 13.76 18.34 -3.61
CA GLY A 96 14.05 18.51 -5.02
C GLY A 96 13.25 17.57 -5.91
N PHE A 97 12.87 16.38 -5.41
CA PHE A 97 11.93 15.51 -6.13
C PHE A 97 10.55 16.16 -6.26
N LEU A 98 10.03 16.77 -5.18
CA LEU A 98 8.70 17.40 -5.20
C LEU A 98 8.61 18.50 -6.25
N GLN A 99 9.66 19.34 -6.36
CA GLN A 99 9.76 20.39 -7.38
C GLN A 99 9.68 19.80 -8.79
N GLU A 100 10.51 18.82 -9.11
CA GLU A 100 10.57 18.21 -10.44
C GLU A 100 9.26 17.48 -10.81
N ALA A 101 8.63 16.83 -9.81
CA ALA A 101 7.35 16.15 -10.01
C ALA A 101 6.21 17.13 -10.31
N ILE A 102 6.17 18.30 -9.66
CA ILE A 102 5.20 19.37 -9.95
C ILE A 102 5.40 19.91 -11.36
N GLU A 103 6.64 20.24 -11.71
CA GLU A 103 6.98 20.76 -13.04
C GLU A 103 6.58 19.77 -14.15
N LEU A 104 6.77 18.48 -13.94
CA LEU A 104 6.35 17.45 -14.89
C LEU A 104 4.82 17.39 -15.01
N LEU A 105 4.09 17.40 -13.88
CA LEU A 105 2.62 17.42 -13.89
C LEU A 105 2.08 18.66 -14.59
N GLU A 106 2.67 19.83 -14.39
CA GLU A 106 2.26 21.08 -15.08
C GLU A 106 2.51 21.03 -16.57
N ARG A 107 3.63 20.45 -17.01
CA ARG A 107 4.02 20.34 -18.41
C ARG A 107 3.20 19.29 -19.17
N GLU A 108 2.82 18.18 -18.52
CA GLU A 108 2.15 17.05 -19.16
C GLU A 108 0.77 16.77 -18.51
N PRO A 109 -0.33 17.36 -19.04
CA PRO A 109 -1.67 17.20 -18.49
C PRO A 109 -2.22 15.77 -18.47
N SER A 110 -1.68 14.86 -19.29
CA SER A 110 -2.09 13.44 -19.34
C SER A 110 -1.55 12.61 -18.16
N ILE A 111 -0.60 13.15 -17.39
CA ILE A 111 -0.04 12.47 -16.24
C ILE A 111 -0.92 12.70 -15.01
N GLY A 112 -1.44 11.61 -14.45
CA GLY A 112 -2.23 11.61 -13.21
C GLY A 112 -1.41 11.49 -11.96
N GLY A 113 -0.15 10.99 -12.05
CA GLY A 113 0.74 10.89 -10.89
C GLY A 113 2.19 10.64 -11.26
N VAL A 114 3.09 11.11 -10.38
CA VAL A 114 4.55 11.04 -10.51
C VAL A 114 5.16 10.45 -9.25
N GLY A 115 5.96 9.39 -9.39
CA GLY A 115 6.77 8.78 -8.34
C GLY A 115 8.25 8.88 -8.63
N GLY A 116 9.08 8.52 -7.66
CA GLY A 116 10.53 8.45 -7.82
C GLY A 116 11.12 7.18 -7.21
N ILE A 117 12.42 7.21 -6.97
CA ILE A 117 13.16 6.10 -6.37
C ILE A 117 12.99 6.14 -4.85
N VAL A 118 12.60 5.00 -4.28
CA VAL A 118 12.61 4.76 -2.83
C VAL A 118 13.96 4.17 -2.46
N ARG A 119 14.71 4.87 -1.59
CA ARG A 119 15.97 4.38 -1.07
C ARG A 119 15.76 3.74 0.30
N GLU A 120 15.96 2.43 0.39
CA GLU A 120 15.91 1.71 1.67
C GLU A 120 17.16 2.04 2.49
N MET A 121 16.95 2.57 3.70
CA MET A 121 18.04 2.97 4.60
C MET A 121 18.49 1.84 5.53
N ARG A 122 17.66 0.81 5.71
CA ARG A 122 17.95 -0.38 6.51
C ARG A 122 17.74 -1.65 5.68
N LEU A 123 18.76 -2.49 5.61
CA LEU A 123 18.77 -3.74 4.82
C LEU A 123 18.84 -4.98 5.72
N GLU A 124 18.31 -4.91 6.93
CA GLU A 124 18.50 -5.94 7.97
C GLU A 124 17.68 -7.22 7.74
N ASN A 125 16.82 -7.28 6.74
CA ASN A 125 16.09 -8.50 6.40
C ASN A 125 16.05 -8.76 4.88
N LEU A 126 15.91 -10.05 4.52
CA LEU A 126 15.88 -10.52 3.14
C LEU A 126 14.83 -9.84 2.26
N GLU A 127 13.73 -9.37 2.84
CA GLU A 127 12.67 -8.69 2.08
C GLU A 127 13.11 -7.31 1.63
N PHE A 128 13.71 -6.52 2.52
CA PHE A 128 14.22 -5.19 2.20
C PHE A 128 15.41 -5.26 1.25
N GLU A 129 16.31 -6.23 1.44
CA GLU A 129 17.35 -6.50 0.45
C GLU A 129 16.77 -6.85 -0.93
N ASN A 130 15.76 -7.71 -0.98
CA ASN A 130 15.11 -8.07 -2.25
C ASN A 130 14.38 -6.88 -2.87
N ARG A 131 13.74 -6.03 -2.08
CA ARG A 131 13.09 -4.80 -2.55
C ARG A 131 14.12 -3.83 -3.13
N ALA A 132 15.20 -3.56 -2.41
CA ALA A 132 16.30 -2.73 -2.88
C ALA A 132 16.91 -3.28 -4.19
N ARG A 133 17.21 -4.59 -4.25
CA ARG A 133 17.69 -5.23 -5.47
C ARG A 133 16.69 -5.17 -6.63
N HIS A 134 15.39 -5.26 -6.34
CA HIS A 134 14.35 -5.17 -7.37
C HIS A 134 14.26 -3.78 -7.96
N PHE A 135 14.35 -2.74 -7.12
CA PHE A 135 14.44 -1.35 -7.58
C PHE A 135 15.70 -1.09 -8.41
N LEU A 136 16.86 -1.59 -7.99
CA LEU A 136 18.12 -1.47 -8.73
C LEU A 136 18.09 -2.21 -10.07
N ARG A 137 17.43 -3.38 -10.15
CA ARG A 137 17.34 -4.17 -11.40
C ARG A 137 16.32 -3.63 -12.39
N ARG A 138 15.28 -2.99 -11.94
CA ARG A 138 14.41 -2.18 -12.80
C ARG A 138 15.12 -0.85 -13.00
N GLN A 139 16.04 -0.80 -13.97
CA GLN A 139 16.50 0.48 -14.52
C GLN A 139 15.28 1.22 -15.05
N VAL A 140 14.72 2.07 -14.20
CA VAL A 140 13.61 2.93 -14.59
C VAL A 140 14.25 3.99 -15.48
N LYS A 141 14.02 3.92 -16.78
CA LYS A 141 14.38 5.01 -17.68
C LYS A 141 13.66 6.27 -17.22
N HIS A 142 14.35 7.39 -17.22
CA HIS A 142 13.75 8.66 -16.83
C HIS A 142 12.41 8.89 -17.54
N GLY A 143 11.36 9.18 -16.77
CA GLY A 143 10.02 9.40 -17.32
C GLY A 143 9.28 8.16 -17.84
N SER A 144 9.65 6.95 -17.40
CA SER A 144 8.95 5.73 -17.84
C SER A 144 7.58 5.57 -17.19
N ASP A 145 6.62 5.13 -17.99
CA ASP A 145 5.29 4.76 -17.50
C ASP A 145 5.37 3.54 -16.58
N VAL A 146 4.58 3.57 -15.49
CA VAL A 146 4.50 2.51 -14.50
C VAL A 146 3.06 2.15 -14.17
N ASP A 147 2.84 0.94 -13.64
CA ASP A 147 1.51 0.46 -13.29
C ASP A 147 0.97 1.11 -12.02
N CYS A 148 1.84 1.47 -11.08
CA CYS A 148 1.51 2.15 -9.83
C CYS A 148 2.74 2.85 -9.24
N LEU A 149 2.49 3.77 -8.32
CA LEU A 149 3.54 4.51 -7.62
C LEU A 149 3.74 3.91 -6.22
N THR A 150 4.65 2.94 -6.12
CA THR A 150 4.99 2.28 -4.85
C THR A 150 5.92 3.15 -4.01
N GLY A 151 5.67 3.23 -2.71
CA GLY A 151 6.46 4.03 -1.77
C GLY A 151 6.13 5.51 -1.79
N GLY A 152 4.87 5.84 -2.09
CA GLY A 152 4.36 7.20 -2.20
C GLY A 152 4.46 7.79 -3.60
N GLY A 153 3.85 8.97 -3.78
CA GLY A 153 3.84 9.67 -5.04
C GLY A 153 3.01 10.93 -4.98
N LEU A 154 3.25 11.83 -5.96
CA LEU A 154 2.48 13.04 -6.17
C LEU A 154 1.39 12.77 -7.20
N TYR A 155 0.14 12.98 -6.85
CA TYR A 155 -1.02 12.76 -7.71
C TYR A 155 -1.76 14.06 -7.98
N ARG A 156 -2.29 14.20 -9.18
CA ARG A 156 -3.22 15.27 -9.54
C ARG A 156 -4.57 15.03 -8.86
N ARG A 157 -5.09 16.01 -8.11
CA ARG A 157 -6.41 15.90 -7.44
C ARG A 157 -7.52 15.58 -8.44
N ALA A 158 -7.57 16.26 -9.57
CA ALA A 158 -8.59 16.03 -10.60
C ALA A 158 -8.61 14.57 -11.08
N ALA A 159 -7.45 13.93 -11.21
CA ALA A 159 -7.36 12.51 -11.57
C ALA A 159 -7.92 11.60 -10.46
N ILE A 160 -7.67 11.93 -9.18
CA ILE A 160 -8.24 11.19 -8.04
C ILE A 160 -9.75 11.34 -7.99
N GLU A 161 -10.26 12.55 -8.17
CA GLU A 161 -11.70 12.86 -8.13
C GLU A 161 -12.46 12.14 -9.26
N GLU A 162 -11.86 12.02 -10.44
CA GLU A 162 -12.43 11.24 -11.56
C GLU A 162 -12.61 9.75 -11.22
N VAL A 163 -11.76 9.21 -10.35
CA VAL A 163 -11.86 7.83 -9.86
C VAL A 163 -12.49 7.73 -8.47
N SER A 164 -13.09 8.82 -7.96
CA SER A 164 -13.95 8.95 -6.79
C SER A 164 -13.25 8.90 -5.42
N TYR A 165 -12.09 8.32 -5.27
CA TYR A 165 -11.35 8.24 -4.00
C TYR A 165 -9.86 8.00 -4.23
N LEU A 166 -9.03 8.49 -3.30
CA LEU A 166 -7.57 8.30 -3.35
C LEU A 166 -7.21 6.85 -3.04
N SER A 167 -7.71 6.33 -1.95
CA SER A 167 -7.35 5.00 -1.46
C SER A 167 -8.58 4.25 -0.95
N ASP A 168 -8.70 2.97 -1.32
CA ASP A 168 -9.78 2.13 -0.82
C ASP A 168 -9.57 1.83 0.67
N ARG A 169 -10.46 2.39 1.48
CA ARG A 169 -10.45 2.29 2.94
C ARG A 169 -10.60 0.88 3.51
N ASN A 170 -10.75 -0.13 2.67
CA ASN A 170 -10.89 -1.52 3.08
C ASN A 170 -9.62 -2.34 2.87
N LEU A 171 -8.62 -1.81 2.13
CA LEU A 171 -7.44 -2.57 1.73
C LEU A 171 -6.38 -2.61 2.84
N HIS A 172 -5.90 -3.83 3.17
CA HIS A 172 -4.78 -4.07 4.07
C HIS A 172 -3.43 -4.14 3.33
N GLY A 173 -3.40 -3.79 2.05
CA GLY A 173 -2.26 -3.71 1.16
C GLY A 173 -2.73 -3.53 -0.28
N PHE A 174 -1.81 -3.24 -1.19
CA PHE A 174 -2.09 -2.97 -2.61
C PHE A 174 -2.94 -1.71 -2.88
N GLU A 175 -3.08 -0.80 -1.91
CA GLU A 175 -3.81 0.46 -2.07
C GLU A 175 -3.23 1.33 -3.19
N GLU A 176 -1.91 1.33 -3.34
CA GLU A 176 -1.22 2.06 -4.41
C GLU A 176 -1.48 1.42 -5.78
N TYR A 177 -1.55 0.08 -5.83
CA TYR A 177 -1.90 -0.66 -7.03
C TYR A 177 -3.36 -0.40 -7.44
N ASP A 178 -4.30 -0.44 -6.49
CA ASP A 178 -5.71 -0.12 -6.71
C ASP A 178 -5.89 1.26 -7.33
N LEU A 179 -5.27 2.29 -6.73
CA LEU A 179 -5.30 3.65 -7.28
C LEU A 179 -4.71 3.69 -8.70
N GLY A 180 -3.53 3.10 -8.90
CA GLY A 180 -2.87 3.06 -10.20
C GLY A 180 -3.72 2.38 -11.27
N ALA A 181 -4.35 1.26 -10.94
CA ALA A 181 -5.23 0.55 -11.87
C ALA A 181 -6.48 1.38 -12.21
N ARG A 182 -7.13 2.01 -11.22
CA ARG A 182 -8.29 2.90 -11.45
C ARG A 182 -7.94 4.11 -12.33
N LEU A 183 -6.82 4.76 -12.06
CA LEU A 183 -6.34 5.90 -12.87
C LEU A 183 -6.07 5.47 -14.32
N ARG A 184 -5.36 4.35 -14.52
CA ARG A 184 -5.08 3.83 -15.88
C ARG A 184 -6.35 3.43 -16.65
N THR A 185 -7.40 2.95 -15.98
CA THR A 185 -8.69 2.67 -16.65
C THR A 185 -9.39 3.93 -17.16
N ARG A 186 -9.01 5.11 -16.66
CA ARG A 186 -9.47 6.42 -17.13
C ARG A 186 -8.51 7.08 -18.12
N GLY A 187 -7.45 6.37 -18.51
CA GLY A 187 -6.46 6.88 -19.46
C GLY A 187 -5.34 7.73 -18.86
N TRP A 188 -5.31 7.91 -17.53
CA TRP A 188 -4.23 8.62 -16.87
C TRP A 188 -2.93 7.82 -16.90
N ARG A 189 -1.83 8.48 -17.20
CA ARG A 189 -0.48 7.93 -17.12
C ARG A 189 0.09 8.11 -15.71
N LEU A 190 0.85 7.12 -15.26
CA LEU A 190 1.66 7.20 -14.04
C LEU A 190 3.12 7.09 -14.44
N VAL A 191 3.93 8.04 -14.01
CA VAL A 191 5.32 8.16 -14.45
C VAL A 191 6.27 8.04 -13.26
N ARG A 192 7.41 7.39 -13.46
CA ARG A 192 8.48 7.32 -12.46
C ARG A 192 9.72 8.06 -12.95
N LEU A 193 10.16 9.03 -12.15
CA LEU A 193 11.40 9.74 -12.36
C LEU A 193 12.59 8.90 -11.88
N GLU A 194 13.71 8.98 -12.58
CA GLU A 194 15.01 8.44 -12.14
C GLU A 194 15.67 9.40 -11.13
N ARG A 195 14.88 9.77 -10.12
CA ARG A 195 15.31 10.64 -9.04
C ARG A 195 14.87 10.04 -7.72
N ARG A 196 15.71 10.15 -6.70
CA ARG A 196 15.32 9.81 -5.32
C ARG A 196 14.14 10.68 -4.90
N ALA A 197 13.04 10.01 -4.51
CA ALA A 197 11.87 10.67 -3.95
C ALA A 197 11.89 10.63 -2.43
N VAL A 198 12.19 9.45 -1.86
CA VAL A 198 12.16 9.25 -0.41
C VAL A 198 13.29 8.36 0.07
N ASP A 199 13.71 8.57 1.31
CA ASP A 199 14.48 7.65 2.12
C ASP A 199 13.54 6.92 3.09
N HIS A 200 13.56 5.59 3.07
CA HIS A 200 12.66 4.74 3.85
C HIS A 200 13.40 4.07 5.01
N TYR A 201 12.91 4.28 6.22
CA TYR A 201 13.50 3.82 7.49
C TYR A 201 12.68 2.67 8.09
N SER A 202 12.63 1.56 7.40
CA SER A 202 11.84 0.40 7.78
C SER A 202 12.23 -0.20 9.14
N TYR A 203 11.30 -0.95 9.76
CA TYR A 203 11.55 -1.64 11.04
C TYR A 203 12.44 -2.86 10.88
N GLY A 204 13.44 -3.01 11.77
CA GLY A 204 14.32 -4.18 11.87
C GLY A 204 13.63 -5.41 12.49
N LEU A 205 12.55 -5.92 11.87
CA LEU A 205 11.88 -7.13 12.33
C LEU A 205 12.46 -8.38 11.66
N SER A 206 12.72 -9.43 12.44
CA SER A 206 13.08 -10.74 11.89
C SER A 206 11.93 -11.32 11.03
N THR A 207 12.25 -12.16 10.05
CA THR A 207 11.29 -12.73 9.08
C THR A 207 10.04 -13.34 9.75
N TYR A 208 10.19 -14.08 10.85
CA TYR A 208 9.08 -14.71 11.56
C TYR A 208 8.22 -13.70 12.35
N ARG A 209 8.85 -12.70 12.98
CA ARG A 209 8.12 -11.61 13.64
C ARG A 209 7.34 -10.77 12.65
N LEU A 210 7.91 -10.54 11.48
CA LEU A 210 7.24 -9.83 10.38
C LEU A 210 6.01 -10.61 9.88
N LEU A 211 6.12 -11.94 9.69
CA LEU A 211 4.97 -12.77 9.31
C LEU A 211 3.87 -12.72 10.37
N TRP A 212 4.22 -12.86 11.64
CA TRP A 212 3.25 -12.78 12.75
C TRP A 212 2.56 -11.41 12.83
N TYR A 213 3.32 -10.35 12.64
CA TYR A 213 2.79 -8.99 12.54
C TYR A 213 1.80 -8.85 11.38
N ARG A 214 2.12 -9.39 10.19
CA ARG A 214 1.24 -9.36 9.02
C ARG A 214 -0.06 -10.14 9.23
N ILE A 215 0.01 -11.28 9.90
CA ILE A 215 -1.18 -12.05 10.28
C ILE A 215 -2.09 -11.21 11.18
N ARG A 216 -1.54 -10.65 12.27
CA ARG A 216 -2.30 -9.83 13.22
C ARG A 216 -2.85 -8.54 12.60
N ALA A 217 -2.11 -7.91 11.73
CA ALA A 217 -2.51 -6.70 11.02
C ALA A 217 -3.49 -6.96 9.84
N GLY A 218 -3.94 -8.21 9.63
CA GLY A 218 -4.83 -8.57 8.53
C GLY A 218 -4.21 -8.48 7.12
N ARG A 219 -2.90 -8.23 7.01
CA ARG A 219 -2.23 -8.02 5.71
C ARG A 219 -2.27 -9.24 4.79
N LEU A 220 -2.50 -10.45 5.30
CA LEU A 220 -2.67 -11.65 4.46
C LEU A 220 -3.99 -11.63 3.69
N LEU A 221 -5.01 -10.90 4.16
CA LEU A 221 -6.30 -10.76 3.48
C LEU A 221 -6.20 -9.89 2.22
N ALA A 222 -5.14 -9.07 2.13
CA ALA A 222 -4.99 -8.05 1.09
C ALA A 222 -5.11 -8.58 -0.34
N LEU A 223 -4.68 -9.82 -0.62
CA LEU A 223 -4.82 -10.42 -1.95
C LEU A 223 -6.30 -10.70 -2.33
N GLY A 224 -7.11 -11.13 -1.39
CA GLY A 224 -8.54 -11.32 -1.62
C GLY A 224 -9.28 -9.99 -1.71
N GLU A 225 -8.91 -9.03 -0.87
CA GLU A 225 -9.49 -7.68 -0.87
C GLU A 225 -9.22 -6.96 -2.20
N ILE A 226 -7.97 -7.00 -2.71
CA ILE A 226 -7.64 -6.37 -4.00
C ILE A 226 -8.30 -7.11 -5.19
N LEU A 227 -8.43 -8.43 -5.12
CA LEU A 227 -9.14 -9.20 -6.15
C LEU A 227 -10.61 -8.76 -6.23
N ARG A 228 -11.28 -8.61 -5.10
CA ARG A 228 -12.65 -8.10 -5.04
C ARG A 228 -12.74 -6.64 -5.50
N ALA A 229 -11.82 -5.77 -5.06
CA ALA A 229 -11.75 -4.39 -5.54
C ALA A 229 -11.58 -4.33 -7.06
N ALA A 230 -10.78 -5.24 -7.63
CA ALA A 230 -10.55 -5.32 -9.08
C ALA A 230 -11.79 -5.76 -9.87
N ILE A 231 -12.62 -6.64 -9.29
CA ILE A 231 -13.92 -7.02 -9.88
C ILE A 231 -14.86 -5.80 -9.90
N GLU A 232 -15.03 -5.15 -8.77
CA GLU A 232 -15.91 -3.98 -8.60
C GLU A 232 -15.41 -2.77 -9.43
N GLY A 233 -14.09 -2.53 -9.45
CA GLY A 233 -13.42 -1.46 -10.19
C GLY A 233 -13.19 -1.74 -11.68
N LYS A 234 -13.63 -2.90 -12.20
CA LYS A 234 -13.52 -3.32 -13.61
C LYS A 234 -12.09 -3.42 -14.16
N TYR A 235 -11.09 -3.66 -13.30
CA TYR A 235 -9.70 -3.88 -13.69
C TYR A 235 -9.18 -5.30 -13.36
N LEU A 236 -10.09 -6.28 -13.24
CA LEU A 236 -9.76 -7.67 -12.89
C LEU A 236 -8.70 -8.29 -13.81
N LYS A 237 -8.82 -8.07 -15.14
CA LYS A 237 -7.84 -8.58 -16.11
C LYS A 237 -6.43 -8.09 -15.78
N ASN A 238 -6.29 -6.79 -15.49
CA ASN A 238 -5.01 -6.19 -15.11
C ASN A 238 -4.47 -6.81 -13.81
N ALA A 239 -5.33 -6.93 -12.79
CA ALA A 239 -4.93 -7.53 -11.51
C ALA A 239 -4.45 -8.99 -11.66
N LEU A 240 -5.13 -9.80 -12.47
CA LEU A 240 -4.71 -11.18 -12.75
C LEU A 240 -3.40 -11.28 -13.53
N VAL A 241 -3.11 -10.34 -14.41
CA VAL A 241 -1.87 -10.33 -15.22
C VAL A 241 -0.71 -9.74 -14.41
N GLU A 242 -0.91 -8.63 -13.74
CA GLU A 242 0.15 -7.83 -13.10
C GLU A 242 0.51 -8.35 -11.70
N LEU A 243 -0.49 -8.81 -10.92
CA LEU A 243 -0.30 -9.33 -9.56
C LEU A 243 -0.08 -10.85 -9.57
N ARG A 244 1.16 -11.27 -9.84
CA ARG A 244 1.56 -12.70 -9.81
C ARG A 244 1.11 -13.45 -8.55
N PRO A 245 1.15 -12.87 -7.33
CA PRO A 245 0.70 -13.55 -6.12
C PRO A 245 -0.76 -14.04 -6.18
N ILE A 246 -1.66 -13.35 -6.88
CA ILE A 246 -3.05 -13.77 -7.05
C ILE A 246 -3.12 -15.09 -7.81
N ARG A 247 -2.43 -15.16 -8.97
CA ARG A 247 -2.41 -16.39 -9.80
C ARG A 247 -1.82 -17.56 -9.04
N PHE A 248 -0.77 -17.28 -8.26
CA PHE A 248 -0.12 -18.30 -7.45
C PHE A 248 -1.02 -18.82 -6.33
N ALA A 249 -1.74 -17.93 -5.64
CA ALA A 249 -2.72 -18.30 -4.62
C ALA A 249 -3.88 -19.10 -5.21
N ILE A 250 -4.41 -18.71 -6.39
CA ILE A 250 -5.45 -19.48 -7.10
C ILE A 250 -4.91 -20.86 -7.48
N GLY A 251 -3.70 -20.96 -8.02
CA GLY A 251 -3.06 -22.24 -8.34
C GLY A 251 -2.94 -23.16 -7.12
N THR A 252 -2.57 -22.59 -5.96
CA THR A 252 -2.49 -23.33 -4.69
C THR A 252 -3.87 -23.79 -4.21
N LEU A 253 -4.92 -22.98 -4.38
CA LEU A 253 -6.31 -23.37 -4.07
C LEU A 253 -6.80 -24.51 -4.95
N LEU A 254 -6.46 -24.51 -6.23
CA LEU A 254 -6.87 -25.54 -7.19
C LEU A 254 -6.05 -26.83 -7.05
N TYR A 255 -4.86 -26.77 -6.48
CA TYR A 255 -3.95 -27.90 -6.38
C TYR A 255 -4.57 -29.09 -5.66
N TRP A 256 -5.12 -28.92 -4.46
CA TRP A 256 -5.68 -30.01 -3.68
C TRP A 256 -6.96 -30.61 -4.24
N PRO A 257 -7.94 -29.84 -4.75
CA PRO A 257 -9.07 -30.41 -5.50
C PRO A 257 -8.65 -31.24 -6.72
N ILE A 258 -7.64 -30.77 -7.49
CA ILE A 258 -7.11 -31.55 -8.63
C ILE A 258 -6.47 -32.85 -8.15
N VAL A 259 -5.63 -32.80 -7.12
CA VAL A 259 -5.03 -33.99 -6.51
C VAL A 259 -6.11 -34.94 -6.01
N GLY A 260 -7.14 -34.43 -5.35
CA GLY A 260 -8.28 -35.21 -4.88
C GLY A 260 -9.02 -35.90 -6.01
N LEU A 261 -9.34 -35.21 -7.10
CA LEU A 261 -9.96 -35.77 -8.29
C LEU A 261 -9.10 -36.87 -8.92
N LEU A 262 -7.79 -36.63 -9.04
CA LEU A 262 -6.86 -37.66 -9.53
C LEU A 262 -6.79 -38.87 -8.61
N ALA A 263 -6.86 -38.68 -7.30
CA ALA A 263 -6.87 -39.78 -6.34
C ALA A 263 -8.10 -40.68 -6.48
N LEU A 264 -9.27 -40.11 -6.85
CA LEU A 264 -10.51 -40.87 -7.03
C LEU A 264 -10.48 -41.83 -8.23
N VAL A 265 -9.64 -41.53 -9.24
CA VAL A 265 -9.51 -42.38 -10.45
C VAL A 265 -8.32 -43.35 -10.38
N THR A 266 -7.61 -43.43 -9.26
CA THR A 266 -6.50 -44.36 -9.08
C THR A 266 -7.02 -45.82 -8.95
N PRO A 267 -6.28 -46.81 -9.49
CA PRO A 267 -6.75 -48.19 -9.57
C PRO A 267 -6.80 -48.92 -8.22
N SER A 268 -6.13 -48.40 -7.19
CA SER A 268 -6.16 -49.02 -5.85
C SER A 268 -5.88 -47.99 -4.75
N THR A 269 -6.26 -48.35 -3.51
CA THR A 269 -5.97 -47.54 -2.30
C THR A 269 -4.47 -47.25 -2.11
N GLY A 270 -3.59 -48.19 -2.48
CA GLY A 270 -2.14 -48.00 -2.39
C GLY A 270 -1.66 -46.89 -3.33
N TRP A 271 -2.15 -46.86 -4.57
CA TRP A 271 -1.84 -45.79 -5.52
C TRP A 271 -2.40 -44.45 -5.06
N MET A 272 -3.60 -44.43 -4.49
CA MET A 272 -4.21 -43.24 -3.94
C MET A 272 -3.35 -42.62 -2.80
N ILE A 273 -2.95 -43.44 -1.84
CA ILE A 273 -2.08 -43.01 -0.72
C ILE A 273 -0.72 -42.52 -1.26
N GLY A 274 -0.12 -43.26 -2.19
CA GLY A 274 1.15 -42.86 -2.83
C GLY A 274 1.05 -41.51 -3.52
N LEU A 275 -0.03 -41.26 -4.28
CA LEU A 275 -0.29 -39.97 -4.93
C LEU A 275 -0.42 -38.83 -3.91
N LEU A 276 -1.18 -39.04 -2.83
CA LEU A 276 -1.38 -38.00 -1.79
C LEU A 276 -0.08 -37.67 -1.07
N ILE A 277 0.75 -38.67 -0.71
CA ILE A 277 2.07 -38.48 -0.11
C ILE A 277 2.99 -37.72 -1.07
N PHE A 278 3.05 -38.15 -2.33
CA PHE A 278 3.85 -37.48 -3.34
C PHE A 278 3.41 -36.03 -3.55
N ALA A 279 2.13 -35.78 -3.68
CA ALA A 279 1.57 -34.43 -3.83
C ALA A 279 1.89 -33.53 -2.60
N ALA A 280 1.87 -34.08 -1.39
CA ALA A 280 2.25 -33.33 -0.19
C ALA A 280 3.75 -33.02 -0.13
N ALA A 281 4.58 -33.97 -0.55
CA ALA A 281 6.03 -33.84 -0.49
C ALA A 281 6.61 -32.98 -1.63
N LEU A 282 6.06 -33.07 -2.84
CA LEU A 282 6.58 -32.44 -4.05
C LEU A 282 6.81 -30.92 -3.94
N PRO A 283 5.86 -30.09 -3.47
CA PRO A 283 6.08 -28.65 -3.34
C PRO A 283 7.22 -28.33 -2.37
N THR A 284 7.29 -29.07 -1.26
CA THR A 284 8.35 -28.88 -0.25
C THR A 284 9.71 -29.28 -0.79
N ALA A 285 9.79 -30.42 -1.48
CA ALA A 285 11.03 -30.88 -2.12
C ALA A 285 11.53 -29.90 -3.19
N ALA A 286 10.64 -29.41 -4.06
CA ALA A 286 10.97 -28.43 -5.09
C ALA A 286 11.49 -27.12 -4.49
N MET A 287 10.85 -26.63 -3.42
CA MET A 287 11.28 -25.39 -2.76
C MET A 287 12.56 -25.59 -1.94
N THR A 288 12.77 -26.78 -1.39
CA THR A 288 14.03 -27.14 -0.73
C THR A 288 15.19 -27.15 -1.73
N ALA A 289 14.99 -27.76 -2.89
CA ALA A 289 16.00 -27.78 -3.96
C ALA A 289 16.34 -26.36 -4.44
N ARG A 290 15.31 -25.48 -4.56
CA ARG A 290 15.50 -24.08 -4.98
C ARG A 290 16.21 -23.22 -3.94
N SER A 291 15.90 -23.41 -2.66
CA SER A 291 16.41 -22.57 -1.55
C SER A 291 17.69 -23.12 -0.89
N GLY A 292 18.03 -24.37 -1.16
CA GLY A 292 19.12 -25.09 -0.49
C GLY A 292 18.84 -25.44 0.97
N SER A 293 17.57 -25.29 1.45
CA SER A 293 17.20 -25.48 2.86
C SER A 293 15.80 -26.06 3.00
N LEU A 294 15.67 -27.20 3.69
CA LEU A 294 14.39 -27.83 4.01
C LEU A 294 13.48 -26.86 4.82
N LYS A 295 14.06 -26.14 5.78
CA LYS A 295 13.35 -25.17 6.61
C LYS A 295 12.76 -24.03 5.76
N ALA A 296 13.52 -23.51 4.81
CA ALA A 296 13.05 -22.45 3.90
C ALA A 296 12.00 -23.00 2.91
N GLY A 297 12.16 -24.23 2.43
CA GLY A 297 11.19 -24.92 1.57
C GLY A 297 9.84 -25.10 2.26
N ALA A 298 9.84 -25.70 3.45
CA ALA A 298 8.64 -25.91 4.25
C ALA A 298 7.95 -24.59 4.62
N TYR A 299 8.71 -23.57 5.03
CA TYR A 299 8.18 -22.22 5.29
C TYR A 299 7.47 -21.64 4.07
N SER A 300 8.08 -21.74 2.89
CA SER A 300 7.48 -21.22 1.65
C SER A 300 6.15 -21.89 1.35
N VAL A 301 6.08 -23.21 1.44
CA VAL A 301 4.85 -23.98 1.19
C VAL A 301 3.76 -23.62 2.22
N ALA A 302 4.09 -23.49 3.50
CA ALA A 302 3.16 -23.06 4.52
C ALA A 302 2.60 -21.65 4.24
N VAL A 303 3.46 -20.71 3.85
CA VAL A 303 3.04 -19.34 3.49
C VAL A 303 2.13 -19.35 2.26
N TRP A 304 2.38 -20.21 1.27
CA TRP A 304 1.50 -20.32 0.10
C TRP A 304 0.08 -20.75 0.46
N HIS A 305 -0.06 -21.77 1.31
CA HIS A 305 -1.37 -22.24 1.77
C HIS A 305 -2.08 -21.17 2.62
N LEU A 306 -1.36 -20.53 3.53
CA LEU A 306 -1.90 -19.41 4.32
C LEU A 306 -2.40 -18.28 3.41
N THR A 307 -1.61 -17.91 2.40
CA THR A 307 -1.99 -16.86 1.44
C THR A 307 -3.21 -17.27 0.60
N ALA A 308 -3.26 -18.53 0.17
CA ALA A 308 -4.38 -19.04 -0.61
C ALA A 308 -5.70 -19.06 0.19
N ILE A 309 -5.67 -19.51 1.44
CA ILE A 309 -6.83 -19.47 2.34
C ILE A 309 -7.27 -18.03 2.60
N ASN A 310 -6.31 -17.15 2.91
CA ASN A 310 -6.59 -15.74 3.18
C ASN A 310 -7.08 -14.98 1.94
N LEU A 311 -6.76 -15.42 0.72
CA LEU A 311 -7.36 -14.89 -0.51
C LEU A 311 -8.88 -15.06 -0.47
N LEU A 312 -9.39 -16.26 -0.15
CA LEU A 312 -10.84 -16.49 -0.03
C LEU A 312 -11.46 -15.64 1.07
N LEU A 313 -10.84 -15.63 2.27
CA LEU A 313 -11.34 -14.83 3.39
C LEU A 313 -11.37 -13.33 3.04
N GLY A 314 -10.37 -12.83 2.33
CA GLY A 314 -10.31 -11.43 1.88
C GLY A 314 -11.40 -11.08 0.87
N VAL A 315 -11.71 -11.99 -0.08
CA VAL A 315 -12.80 -11.78 -1.06
C VAL A 315 -14.15 -11.64 -0.37
N PHE A 316 -14.41 -12.42 0.67
CA PHE A 316 -15.71 -12.44 1.37
C PHE A 316 -15.78 -11.51 2.57
N ARG A 317 -14.71 -10.79 2.90
CA ARG A 317 -14.71 -9.86 4.03
C ARG A 317 -15.74 -8.75 3.83
N ALA A 318 -16.43 -8.36 4.92
CA ALA A 318 -17.35 -7.23 4.89
C ALA A 318 -16.62 -5.93 4.51
N ARG A 319 -17.22 -5.15 3.64
CA ARG A 319 -16.66 -3.91 3.06
C ARG A 319 -17.58 -2.73 3.29
N LYS A 320 -16.98 -1.55 3.48
CA LYS A 320 -17.68 -0.26 3.40
C LYS A 320 -17.50 0.33 2.00
N PRO A 321 -18.43 1.18 1.51
CA PRO A 321 -18.21 1.87 0.24
C PRO A 321 -16.86 2.62 0.28
N PRO A 322 -15.97 2.42 -0.71
CA PRO A 322 -14.62 2.99 -0.68
C PRO A 322 -14.59 4.52 -0.60
N ALA A 323 -15.53 5.18 -1.28
CA ALA A 323 -15.68 6.63 -1.29
C ALA A 323 -16.38 7.20 -0.05
N ALA A 324 -16.93 6.36 0.86
CA ALA A 324 -17.61 6.85 2.05
C ALA A 324 -16.61 7.57 2.98
N LEU A 325 -17.08 8.63 3.62
CA LEU A 325 -16.26 9.41 4.55
C LEU A 325 -15.73 8.54 5.69
N VAL A 326 -14.46 8.70 5.99
CA VAL A 326 -13.79 8.09 7.13
C VAL A 326 -14.09 8.95 8.37
N LYS A 327 -14.71 8.36 9.40
CA LYS A 327 -14.90 9.05 10.68
C LYS A 327 -13.56 9.44 11.27
N SER A 328 -13.41 10.70 11.66
CA SER A 328 -12.14 11.26 12.12
C SER A 328 -12.32 12.25 13.27
N ARG A 329 -11.23 12.50 13.98
CA ARG A 329 -11.11 13.56 14.98
C ARG A 329 -9.97 14.50 14.56
N ILE A 330 -10.21 15.80 14.52
CA ILE A 330 -9.15 16.78 14.33
C ILE A 330 -8.52 17.04 15.69
N LEU A 331 -7.24 16.75 15.82
CA LEU A 331 -6.48 16.92 17.07
C LEU A 331 -5.69 18.22 17.08
N ARG A 332 -5.30 18.73 15.91
CA ARG A 332 -4.65 20.03 15.74
C ARG A 332 -5.01 20.63 14.38
N ILE A 333 -5.28 21.93 14.37
CA ILE A 333 -5.47 22.73 13.15
C ILE A 333 -4.13 23.43 12.84
N ALA A 334 -3.66 23.40 11.60
CA ALA A 334 -2.46 24.12 11.19
C ALA A 334 -2.61 25.62 11.40
N ALA A 335 -1.58 26.29 11.86
CA ALA A 335 -1.58 27.75 12.01
C ALA A 335 -1.84 28.40 10.64
N GLY A 336 -2.87 29.28 10.55
CA GLY A 336 -3.29 29.95 9.31
C GLY A 336 -4.48 29.31 8.55
N ALA A 337 -4.96 28.12 8.95
CA ALA A 337 -6.10 27.43 8.28
C ALA A 337 -7.48 27.72 8.91
N ALA A 338 -7.60 28.69 9.81
CA ALA A 338 -8.73 28.85 10.74
C ALA A 338 -10.06 29.34 10.12
N THR A 339 -10.16 29.64 8.81
CA THR A 339 -11.33 30.38 8.29
C THR A 339 -12.17 29.67 7.23
N SER A 340 -11.87 28.44 6.79
CA SER A 340 -12.65 27.83 5.70
C SER A 340 -13.04 26.36 5.88
N ARG A 341 -12.80 25.74 7.03
CA ARG A 341 -13.12 24.31 7.21
C ARG A 341 -14.52 24.15 7.85
N THR A 342 -15.50 23.83 7.02
CA THR A 342 -16.72 23.17 7.49
C THR A 342 -16.34 21.79 8.03
N ASP A 343 -16.77 21.48 9.25
CA ASP A 343 -16.59 20.16 9.87
C ASP A 343 -17.23 19.09 8.95
N PRO A 344 -16.45 18.17 8.33
CA PRO A 344 -17.02 17.17 7.44
C PRO A 344 -17.92 16.15 8.16
N ASN A 345 -17.99 16.21 9.51
CA ASN A 345 -18.89 15.38 10.31
C ASN A 345 -20.24 16.08 10.61
N LYS A 346 -20.44 17.33 10.20
CA LYS A 346 -21.76 17.96 10.26
C LYS A 346 -22.62 17.42 9.13
N VAL A 347 -23.49 16.49 9.45
CA VAL A 347 -24.64 16.12 8.61
C VAL A 347 -25.54 17.37 8.55
N PRO A 348 -25.96 17.87 7.36
CA PRO A 348 -26.99 18.88 7.27
C PRO A 348 -28.27 18.32 7.92
N ALA A 349 -28.90 19.15 8.76
CA ALA A 349 -30.16 18.84 9.44
C ALA A 349 -31.31 18.66 8.43
#